data_c57a3fe4e0f48945d7c184883b09ea7a
#
_entry.id   c57a3fe4e0f48945d7c184883b09ea7a
#
_cell.length_a   1.000
_cell.length_b   1.000
_cell.length_c   1.000
_cell.angle_alpha   90.00
_cell.angle_beta   90.00
_cell.angle_gamma   90.00
#
_symmetry.space_group_name_H-M   'P 1'
#
loop_
_entity.id
_entity.type
_entity.pdbx_description
1 polymer ?
#
loop_
_entity_poly.entity_id
_entity_poly.type
_entity_poly.pdbx_seq_one_letter_code
_entity_poly.pdbx_strand_id
1 'polypeptide(L)'
;GYQESLWNPKAKSPTGVRGLMMLTLSTAKMVKIKNRLDPEQSIKGGAIYFKRVLKKIPKRIKQPDRNWLALASYNVGFGHLEDARKITQNDKGDPDKWIDVKKSLPLLSKKKWYKFTKHGYARGNEPVKYVENIRKYYDLLKWMDIKQNDDLKPPPIEVETEQLSIPPSF
;
A
#
# COMPACT_ATOMS: atom_id res chain seq x y z
N GLY A 1 -4.18 6.83 6.32
CA GLY A 1 -4.86 6.57 7.61
C GLY A 1 -6.05 5.63 7.45
N TYR A 2 -7.02 6.01 6.63
CA TYR A 2 -8.23 5.17 6.47
C TYR A 2 -7.91 3.74 6.02
N GLN A 3 -7.10 3.55 4.98
CA GLN A 3 -6.69 2.22 4.50
C GLN A 3 -5.90 1.42 5.54
N GLU A 4 -5.23 2.08 6.48
CA GLU A 4 -4.44 1.43 7.52
C GLU A 4 -5.31 0.91 8.68
N SER A 5 -6.27 1.71 9.14
CA SER A 5 -6.95 1.45 10.41
C SER A 5 -8.41 1.87 10.46
N LEU A 6 -9.00 2.33 9.36
CA LEU A 6 -10.33 2.99 9.35
C LEU A 6 -10.38 4.15 10.37
N TRP A 7 -9.29 4.90 10.50
CA TRP A 7 -9.09 5.96 11.49
C TRP A 7 -9.18 5.52 12.96
N ASN A 8 -9.03 4.22 13.26
CA ASN A 8 -9.03 3.72 14.63
C ASN A 8 -7.64 3.90 15.28
N PRO A 9 -7.47 4.80 16.27
CA PRO A 9 -6.17 5.03 16.91
C PRO A 9 -5.71 3.84 17.76
N LYS A 10 -6.64 2.97 18.16
CA LYS A 10 -6.36 1.77 18.96
C LYS A 10 -6.15 0.51 18.10
N ALA A 11 -6.13 0.64 16.76
CA ALA A 11 -5.95 -0.48 15.86
C ALA A 11 -4.67 -1.27 16.19
N LYS A 12 -4.81 -2.61 16.13
CA LYS A 12 -3.72 -3.57 16.38
C LYS A 12 -3.90 -4.77 15.46
N SER A 13 -2.84 -5.11 14.73
CA SER A 13 -2.83 -6.34 13.93
C SER A 13 -2.25 -7.53 14.71
N PRO A 14 -2.51 -8.76 14.25
CA PRO A 14 -1.86 -9.97 14.80
C PRO A 14 -0.33 -9.91 14.75
N THR A 15 0.25 -9.19 13.79
CA THR A 15 1.70 -9.00 13.62
C THR A 15 2.28 -7.88 14.49
N GLY A 16 1.44 -7.23 15.33
CA GLY A 16 1.89 -6.24 16.32
C GLY A 16 2.09 -4.82 15.78
N VAL A 17 1.64 -4.49 14.55
CA VAL A 17 1.55 -3.10 14.10
C VAL A 17 0.38 -2.41 14.81
N ARG A 18 0.51 -1.09 15.07
CA ARG A 18 -0.45 -0.36 15.90
C ARG A 18 -0.67 1.08 15.45
N GLY A 19 -1.84 1.61 15.84
CA GLY A 19 -2.23 3.01 15.70
C GLY A 19 -2.77 3.36 14.32
N LEU A 20 -3.12 4.62 14.11
CA LEU A 20 -3.73 5.12 12.89
C LEU A 20 -2.98 4.75 11.61
N MET A 21 -1.65 4.74 11.65
CA MET A 21 -0.78 4.45 10.50
C MET A 21 -0.13 3.06 10.58
N MET A 22 -0.65 2.18 11.44
CA MET A 22 -0.23 0.78 11.58
C MET A 22 1.30 0.60 11.57
N LEU A 23 1.97 1.36 12.43
CA LEU A 23 3.43 1.33 12.50
C LEU A 23 3.94 0.11 13.28
N THR A 24 5.00 -0.53 12.77
CA THR A 24 5.77 -1.51 13.53
C THR A 24 6.55 -0.82 14.64
N LEU A 25 7.01 -1.59 15.64
CA LEU A 25 7.87 -1.04 16.69
C LEU A 25 9.21 -0.54 16.14
N SER A 26 9.79 -1.27 15.18
CA SER A 26 11.03 -0.89 14.52
C SER A 26 10.88 0.38 13.69
N THR A 27 9.76 0.50 12.94
CA THR A 27 9.45 1.72 12.18
C THR A 27 9.29 2.93 13.11
N ALA A 28 8.54 2.78 14.22
CA ALA A 28 8.35 3.86 15.20
C ALA A 28 9.69 4.34 15.79
N LYS A 29 10.58 3.41 16.17
CA LYS A 29 11.95 3.73 16.61
C LYS A 29 12.73 4.48 15.52
N MET A 30 12.69 3.98 14.28
CA MET A 30 13.40 4.58 13.13
C MET A 30 12.95 6.03 12.87
N VAL A 31 11.66 6.34 13.04
CA VAL A 31 11.09 7.68 12.82
C VAL A 31 10.98 8.50 14.11
N LYS A 32 11.54 8.00 15.22
CA LYS A 32 11.58 8.64 16.54
C LYS A 32 10.19 8.95 17.14
N ILE A 33 9.24 8.02 16.95
CA ILE A 33 7.92 8.06 17.55
C ILE A 33 7.93 7.30 18.87
N LYS A 34 7.48 7.95 19.95
CA LYS A 34 7.44 7.36 21.30
C LYS A 34 6.17 6.54 21.52
N ASN A 35 5.02 7.04 21.06
CA ASN A 35 3.72 6.39 21.23
C ASN A 35 3.01 6.22 19.88
N ARG A 36 2.88 4.98 19.39
CA ARG A 36 2.18 4.65 18.13
C ARG A 36 0.66 4.76 18.22
N LEU A 37 0.10 4.76 19.44
CA LEU A 37 -1.35 4.87 19.70
C LEU A 37 -1.79 6.33 19.82
N ASP A 38 -0.85 7.26 20.00
CA ASP A 38 -1.13 8.69 19.93
C ASP A 38 -1.40 9.08 18.47
N PRO A 39 -2.57 9.65 18.16
CA PRO A 39 -2.98 9.95 16.79
C PRO A 39 -2.01 10.84 16.04
N GLU A 40 -1.56 11.92 16.66
CA GLU A 40 -0.65 12.89 16.04
C GLU A 40 0.70 12.27 15.74
N GLN A 41 1.30 11.58 16.72
CA GLN A 41 2.57 10.90 16.54
C GLN A 41 2.46 9.79 15.49
N SER A 42 1.35 9.04 15.46
CA SER A 42 1.12 7.99 14.47
C SER A 42 1.08 8.54 13.06
N ILE A 43 0.32 9.62 12.82
CA ILE A 43 0.24 10.28 11.50
C ILE A 43 1.60 10.84 11.10
N LYS A 44 2.27 11.56 11.98
CA LYS A 44 3.61 12.10 11.74
C LYS A 44 4.62 11.01 11.40
N GLY A 45 4.61 9.92 12.18
CA GLY A 45 5.48 8.76 11.95
C GLY A 45 5.23 8.09 10.62
N GLY A 46 3.97 7.86 10.27
CA GLY A 46 3.57 7.28 8.97
C GLY A 46 4.01 8.16 7.79
N ALA A 47 3.81 9.49 7.89
CA ALA A 47 4.23 10.43 6.86
C ALA A 47 5.76 10.46 6.69
N ILE A 48 6.53 10.46 7.79
CA ILE A 48 8.00 10.40 7.74
C ILE A 48 8.45 9.07 7.13
N TYR A 49 7.83 7.96 7.51
CA TYR A 49 8.17 6.65 6.97
C TYR A 49 7.87 6.58 5.47
N PHE A 50 6.69 7.04 5.03
CA PHE A 50 6.36 7.10 3.61
C PHE A 50 7.37 7.93 2.80
N LYS A 51 7.76 9.12 3.29
CA LYS A 51 8.80 9.93 2.66
C LYS A 51 10.14 9.19 2.53
N ARG A 52 10.52 8.39 3.55
CA ARG A 52 11.73 7.56 3.50
C ARG A 52 11.63 6.45 2.46
N VAL A 53 10.49 5.78 2.40
CA VAL A 53 10.22 4.75 1.37
C VAL A 53 10.27 5.37 -0.02
N LEU A 54 9.61 6.50 -0.22
CA LEU A 54 9.59 7.22 -1.50
C LEU A 54 11.00 7.64 -1.98
N LYS A 55 11.89 7.99 -1.04
CA LYS A 55 13.29 8.30 -1.36
C LYS A 55 14.09 7.08 -1.86
N LYS A 56 13.71 5.86 -1.46
CA LYS A 56 14.33 4.61 -1.95
C LYS A 56 13.89 4.25 -3.36
N ILE A 57 12.69 4.67 -3.77
CA ILE A 57 12.21 4.45 -5.14
C ILE A 57 13.04 5.28 -6.11
N PRO A 58 13.60 4.68 -7.17
CA PRO A 58 14.48 5.37 -8.12
C PRO A 58 13.87 6.66 -8.67
N LYS A 59 14.68 7.74 -8.71
CA LYS A 59 14.21 9.06 -9.17
C LYS A 59 13.82 9.10 -10.66
N ARG A 60 14.33 8.17 -11.47
CA ARG A 60 13.96 8.03 -12.90
C ARG A 60 12.49 7.65 -13.08
N ILE A 61 11.88 6.99 -12.07
CA ILE A 61 10.48 6.61 -12.13
C ILE A 61 9.62 7.86 -11.97
N LYS A 62 8.80 8.14 -12.98
CA LYS A 62 7.93 9.32 -13.00
C LYS A 62 6.65 9.09 -12.18
N GLN A 63 5.98 10.18 -11.85
CA GLN A 63 4.63 10.12 -11.30
C GLN A 63 3.64 9.70 -12.40
N PRO A 64 2.58 8.97 -12.04
CA PRO A 64 2.18 8.54 -10.69
C PRO A 64 2.82 7.23 -10.23
N ASP A 65 3.50 6.47 -11.12
CA ASP A 65 4.06 5.14 -10.83
C ASP A 65 4.95 5.15 -9.58
N ARG A 66 5.76 6.20 -9.41
CA ARG A 66 6.65 6.33 -8.26
C ARG A 66 5.90 6.33 -6.93
N ASN A 67 4.75 7.00 -6.85
CA ASN A 67 3.91 7.00 -5.65
C ASN A 67 3.26 5.65 -5.41
N TRP A 68 2.79 4.99 -6.47
CA TRP A 68 2.14 3.68 -6.35
C TRP A 68 3.12 2.60 -5.87
N LEU A 69 4.33 2.59 -6.41
CA LEU A 69 5.41 1.72 -5.94
C LEU A 69 5.81 2.02 -4.49
N ALA A 70 5.86 3.30 -4.10
CA ALA A 70 6.15 3.67 -2.72
C ALA A 70 5.04 3.22 -1.75
N LEU A 71 3.76 3.32 -2.13
CA LEU A 71 2.63 2.83 -1.33
C LEU A 71 2.66 1.30 -1.20
N ALA A 72 2.92 0.58 -2.29
CA ALA A 72 3.09 -0.87 -2.24
C ALA A 72 4.25 -1.26 -1.30
N SER A 73 5.38 -0.55 -1.39
CA SER A 73 6.53 -0.74 -0.50
C SER A 73 6.23 -0.42 0.96
N TYR A 74 5.38 0.57 1.23
CA TYR A 74 4.92 0.89 2.59
C TYR A 74 4.19 -0.30 3.22
N ASN A 75 3.33 -0.95 2.44
CA ASN A 75 2.53 -2.09 2.89
C ASN A 75 3.35 -3.40 3.00
N VAL A 76 4.04 -3.82 1.92
CA VAL A 76 4.70 -5.13 1.85
C VAL A 76 6.18 -5.10 2.25
N GLY A 77 6.76 -3.91 2.33
CA GLY A 77 8.19 -3.71 2.56
C GLY A 77 8.99 -3.55 1.25
N PHE A 78 10.04 -2.72 1.33
CA PHE A 78 10.85 -2.36 0.15
C PHE A 78 11.53 -3.57 -0.50
N GLY A 79 12.00 -4.52 0.30
CA GLY A 79 12.66 -5.72 -0.23
C GLY A 79 11.74 -6.57 -1.11
N HIS A 80 10.51 -6.81 -0.68
CA HIS A 80 9.53 -7.55 -1.46
C HIS A 80 9.06 -6.80 -2.70
N LEU A 81 8.98 -5.46 -2.64
CA LEU A 81 8.74 -4.67 -3.85
C LEU A 81 9.87 -4.86 -4.87
N GLU A 82 11.14 -4.83 -4.45
CA GLU A 82 12.27 -5.05 -5.35
C GLU A 82 12.29 -6.48 -5.92
N ASP A 83 11.89 -7.48 -5.14
CA ASP A 83 11.72 -8.84 -5.64
C ASP A 83 10.63 -8.91 -6.73
N ALA A 84 9.48 -8.24 -6.52
CA ALA A 84 8.42 -8.16 -7.53
C ALA A 84 8.89 -7.43 -8.80
N ARG A 85 9.65 -6.33 -8.66
CA ARG A 85 10.22 -5.58 -9.80
C ARG A 85 11.19 -6.44 -10.61
N LYS A 86 12.01 -7.27 -9.96
CA LYS A 86 12.89 -8.24 -10.65
C LYS A 86 12.09 -9.31 -11.39
N ILE A 87 11.03 -9.85 -10.78
CA ILE A 87 10.14 -10.80 -11.46
C ILE A 87 9.54 -10.14 -12.70
N THR A 88 9.04 -8.90 -12.58
CA THR A 88 8.49 -8.13 -13.70
C THR A 88 9.51 -8.00 -14.84
N GLN A 89 10.74 -7.62 -14.51
CA GLN A 89 11.80 -7.46 -15.50
C GLN A 89 12.15 -8.79 -16.20
N ASN A 90 12.22 -9.89 -15.46
CA ASN A 90 12.50 -11.22 -16.01
C ASN A 90 11.36 -11.71 -16.92
N ASP A 91 10.12 -11.29 -16.66
CA ASP A 91 8.94 -11.57 -17.48
C ASP A 91 8.72 -10.53 -18.60
N LYS A 92 9.77 -9.79 -18.95
CA LYS A 92 9.81 -8.76 -20.02
C LYS A 92 8.82 -7.58 -19.79
N GLY A 93 8.32 -7.37 -18.58
CA GLY A 93 7.56 -6.19 -18.19
C GLY A 93 8.47 -5.04 -17.78
N ASP A 94 7.89 -3.83 -17.65
CA ASP A 94 8.61 -2.65 -17.18
C ASP A 94 8.60 -2.59 -15.65
N PRO A 95 9.77 -2.79 -14.96
CA PRO A 95 9.85 -2.75 -13.50
C PRO A 95 9.61 -1.36 -12.90
N ASP A 96 9.58 -0.32 -13.73
CA ASP A 96 9.35 1.06 -13.33
C ASP A 96 7.86 1.48 -13.49
N LYS A 97 7.00 0.60 -14.04
CA LYS A 97 5.58 0.82 -14.23
C LYS A 97 4.73 0.02 -13.23
N TRP A 98 3.86 0.73 -12.50
CA TRP A 98 2.94 0.10 -11.55
C TRP A 98 2.05 -0.96 -12.21
N ILE A 99 1.56 -0.69 -13.41
CA ILE A 99 0.67 -1.59 -14.14
C ILE A 99 1.27 -2.98 -14.38
N ASP A 100 2.59 -3.06 -14.50
CA ASP A 100 3.31 -4.31 -14.69
C ASP A 100 3.73 -4.93 -13.36
N VAL A 101 4.29 -4.12 -12.44
CA VAL A 101 4.75 -4.61 -11.13
C VAL A 101 3.59 -5.18 -10.30
N LYS A 102 2.39 -4.61 -10.38
CA LYS A 102 1.23 -5.13 -9.66
C LYS A 102 0.84 -6.57 -10.05
N LYS A 103 1.18 -7.01 -11.27
CA LYS A 103 0.94 -8.39 -11.73
C LYS A 103 1.93 -9.38 -11.10
N SER A 104 3.15 -8.93 -10.79
CA SER A 104 4.21 -9.74 -10.20
C SER A 104 4.13 -9.84 -8.68
N LEU A 105 3.56 -8.83 -8.00
CA LEU A 105 3.41 -8.84 -6.54
C LEU A 105 2.70 -10.11 -6.02
N PRO A 106 1.55 -10.56 -6.56
CA PRO A 106 0.86 -11.77 -6.10
C PRO A 106 1.68 -13.04 -6.25
N LEU A 107 2.67 -13.06 -7.15
CA LEU A 107 3.56 -14.22 -7.36
C LEU A 107 4.45 -14.49 -6.14
N LEU A 108 4.71 -13.46 -5.30
CA LEU A 108 5.48 -13.61 -4.07
C LEU A 108 4.80 -14.48 -3.00
N SER A 109 3.52 -14.82 -3.15
CA SER A 109 2.83 -15.80 -2.30
C SER A 109 2.98 -17.25 -2.81
N LYS A 110 3.48 -17.45 -4.04
CA LYS A 110 3.58 -18.75 -4.68
C LYS A 110 5.00 -19.31 -4.54
N LYS A 111 5.14 -20.54 -3.96
CA LYS A 111 6.44 -21.18 -3.69
C LYS A 111 7.35 -21.26 -4.90
N LYS A 112 6.79 -21.54 -6.09
CA LYS A 112 7.55 -21.61 -7.35
C LYS A 112 8.25 -20.29 -7.72
N TRP A 113 7.82 -19.16 -7.17
CA TRP A 113 8.39 -17.83 -7.41
C TRP A 113 9.24 -17.34 -6.24
N TYR A 114 8.67 -17.29 -5.02
CA TYR A 114 9.36 -16.67 -3.89
C TYR A 114 10.64 -17.41 -3.46
N LYS A 115 10.76 -18.72 -3.72
CA LYS A 115 11.99 -19.47 -3.41
C LYS A 115 13.23 -18.99 -4.15
N PHE A 116 13.05 -18.24 -5.24
CA PHE A 116 14.13 -17.66 -6.03
C PHE A 116 14.32 -16.15 -5.79
N THR A 117 13.52 -15.56 -4.91
CA THR A 117 13.65 -14.14 -4.56
C THR A 117 14.54 -13.96 -3.33
N LYS A 118 15.12 -12.77 -3.19
CA LYS A 118 16.02 -12.46 -2.08
C LYS A 118 15.31 -12.44 -0.73
N HIS A 119 14.05 -11.97 -0.69
CA HIS A 119 13.32 -11.74 0.55
C HIS A 119 12.25 -12.81 0.83
N GLY A 120 12.05 -13.75 -0.09
CA GLY A 120 11.17 -14.91 0.10
C GLY A 120 9.68 -14.57 0.03
N TYR A 121 8.89 -15.26 0.84
CA TYR A 121 7.44 -15.19 0.86
C TYR A 121 6.91 -13.81 1.28
N ALA A 122 5.91 -13.33 0.54
CA ALA A 122 5.08 -12.20 0.94
C ALA A 122 3.62 -12.40 0.53
N ARG A 123 2.69 -11.76 1.24
CA ARG A 123 1.26 -11.68 0.89
C ARG A 123 1.03 -10.69 -0.23
N GLY A 124 1.53 -10.99 -1.42
CA GLY A 124 1.65 -10.06 -2.53
C GLY A 124 0.33 -9.49 -3.07
N ASN A 125 -0.82 -10.08 -2.76
CA ASN A 125 -2.14 -9.51 -3.09
C ASN A 125 -2.48 -8.28 -2.21
N GLU A 126 -1.99 -8.24 -0.96
CA GLU A 126 -2.29 -7.13 -0.04
C GLU A 126 -1.81 -5.77 -0.56
N PRO A 127 -0.55 -5.58 -1.01
CA PRO A 127 -0.09 -4.30 -1.53
C PRO A 127 -0.82 -3.87 -2.81
N VAL A 128 -1.31 -4.81 -3.64
CA VAL A 128 -2.10 -4.47 -4.83
C VAL A 128 -3.43 -3.85 -4.42
N LYS A 129 -4.20 -4.54 -3.57
CA LYS A 129 -5.47 -4.02 -3.02
C LYS A 129 -5.27 -2.70 -2.26
N TYR A 130 -4.19 -2.62 -1.48
CA TYR A 130 -3.83 -1.42 -0.72
C TYR A 130 -3.69 -0.19 -1.63
N VAL A 131 -2.92 -0.30 -2.71
CA VAL A 131 -2.71 0.80 -3.66
C VAL A 131 -4.01 1.13 -4.41
N GLU A 132 -4.75 0.11 -4.86
CA GLU A 132 -6.03 0.31 -5.56
C GLU A 132 -7.05 1.04 -4.69
N ASN A 133 -7.19 0.66 -3.43
CA ASN A 133 -8.09 1.34 -2.50
C ASN A 133 -7.67 2.80 -2.23
N ILE A 134 -6.37 3.05 -2.02
CA ILE A 134 -5.88 4.42 -1.80
C ILE A 134 -6.13 5.29 -3.05
N ARG A 135 -5.97 4.73 -4.26
CA ARG A 135 -6.30 5.44 -5.50
C ARG A 135 -7.78 5.82 -5.55
N LYS A 136 -8.68 4.86 -5.28
CA LYS A 136 -10.14 5.14 -5.23
C LYS A 136 -10.46 6.23 -4.21
N TYR A 137 -9.89 6.19 -3.00
CA TYR A 137 -10.10 7.23 -1.99
C TYR A 137 -9.54 8.59 -2.42
N TYR A 138 -8.37 8.60 -3.06
CA TYR A 138 -7.77 9.83 -3.56
C TYR A 138 -8.61 10.46 -4.68
N ASP A 139 -9.08 9.65 -5.61
CA ASP A 139 -9.94 10.11 -6.70
C ASP A 139 -11.28 10.64 -6.17
N LEU A 140 -11.87 9.98 -5.17
CA LEU A 140 -13.07 10.46 -4.47
C LEU A 140 -12.84 11.82 -3.79
N LEU A 141 -11.73 11.97 -3.06
CA LEU A 141 -11.38 13.24 -2.41
C LEU A 141 -11.20 14.36 -3.43
N LYS A 142 -10.49 14.11 -4.53
CA LYS A 142 -10.34 15.08 -5.62
C LYS A 142 -11.69 15.49 -6.21
N TRP A 143 -12.57 14.52 -6.42
CA TRP A 143 -13.91 14.81 -6.92
C TRP A 143 -14.71 15.66 -5.93
N MET A 144 -14.63 15.37 -4.62
CA MET A 144 -15.31 16.18 -3.59
C MET A 144 -14.78 17.61 -3.55
N ASP A 145 -13.46 17.81 -3.68
CA ASP A 145 -12.84 19.14 -3.72
C ASP A 145 -13.30 19.93 -4.95
N ILE A 146 -13.41 19.27 -6.13
CA ILE A 146 -13.93 19.89 -7.36
C ILE A 146 -15.38 20.26 -7.18
N LYS A 147 -16.21 19.39 -6.58
CA LYS A 147 -17.64 19.64 -6.37
C LYS A 147 -17.90 20.80 -5.41
N GLN A 148 -17.02 21.06 -4.44
CA GLN A 148 -17.14 22.26 -3.57
C GLN A 148 -16.88 23.55 -4.35
N ASN A 149 -16.16 23.49 -5.48
CA ASN A 149 -15.83 24.64 -6.32
C ASN A 149 -16.70 24.77 -7.58
N ASP A 150 -17.30 23.66 -8.05
CA ASP A 150 -18.15 23.61 -9.25
C ASP A 150 -19.33 22.65 -9.02
N ASP A 151 -20.56 23.02 -9.38
CA ASP A 151 -21.79 22.20 -9.29
C ASP A 151 -21.83 20.97 -10.23
N LEU A 152 -20.75 20.20 -10.31
CA LEU A 152 -20.60 19.06 -11.20
C LEU A 152 -21.13 17.74 -10.58
N LYS A 153 -21.84 16.94 -11.42
CA LYS A 153 -22.33 15.59 -11.06
C LYS A 153 -21.17 14.60 -10.86
N PRO A 154 -21.29 13.66 -9.88
CA PRO A 154 -20.29 12.62 -9.70
C PRO A 154 -20.12 11.73 -10.93
N PRO A 155 -18.88 11.27 -11.24
CA PRO A 155 -18.70 10.18 -12.18
C PRO A 155 -19.42 8.92 -11.67
N PRO A 156 -20.00 8.09 -12.56
CA PRO A 156 -20.63 6.85 -12.15
C PRO A 156 -19.63 5.95 -11.40
N ILE A 157 -19.99 5.56 -10.18
CA ILE A 157 -19.23 4.57 -9.43
C ILE A 157 -19.71 3.22 -9.95
N GLU A 158 -18.92 2.57 -10.80
CA GLU A 158 -19.09 1.14 -11.05
C GLU A 158 -18.73 0.39 -9.75
N VAL A 159 -19.76 0.10 -8.97
CA VAL A 159 -19.65 -0.83 -7.85
C VAL A 159 -19.76 -2.23 -8.43
N GLU A 160 -18.64 -2.88 -8.73
CA GLU A 160 -18.64 -4.33 -8.84
C GLU A 160 -19.06 -4.88 -7.47
N THR A 161 -20.32 -5.24 -7.36
CA THR A 161 -20.85 -6.05 -6.24
C THR A 161 -20.35 -7.48 -6.43
N GLU A 162 -19.07 -7.75 -6.12
CA GLU A 162 -18.69 -9.11 -5.76
C GLU A 162 -19.45 -9.48 -4.47
N GLN A 163 -20.44 -10.33 -4.63
CA GLN A 163 -21.12 -10.98 -3.52
C GLN A 163 -20.05 -11.68 -2.68
N LEU A 164 -19.80 -11.13 -1.48
CA LEU A 164 -19.07 -11.83 -0.42
C LEU A 164 -19.90 -13.05 -0.03
N SER A 165 -19.63 -14.19 -0.66
CA SER A 165 -20.07 -15.48 -0.15
C SER A 165 -19.29 -15.77 1.14
N ILE A 166 -19.94 -15.62 2.27
CA ILE A 166 -19.44 -16.06 3.56
C ILE A 166 -19.45 -17.60 3.52
N PRO A 167 -18.31 -18.29 3.65
CA PRO A 167 -18.33 -19.73 3.79
C PRO A 167 -18.99 -20.11 5.13
N PRO A 168 -19.81 -21.19 5.17
CA PRO A 168 -20.40 -21.63 6.42
C PRO A 168 -19.34 -22.08 7.41
N SER A 169 -19.53 -21.65 8.68
CA SER A 169 -18.73 -22.07 9.84
C SER A 169 -18.90 -23.58 10.07
N PHE A 170 -17.76 -24.31 10.07
CA PHE A 170 -17.61 -25.57 10.78
C PHE A 170 -16.42 -25.49 11.71
#